data_9a845bb6a74dfe535d96b7c79fc3b91e
#
_entry.id   9a845bb6a74dfe535d96b7c79fc3b91e
#
_cell.length_a   1.000
_cell.length_b   1.000
_cell.length_c   1.000
_cell.angle_alpha   90.00
_cell.angle_beta   90.00
_cell.angle_gamma   90.00
#
_symmetry.space_group_name_H-M   'P 1'
#
loop_
_entity.id
_entity.type
_entity.pdbx_description
1 polymer ?
#
loop_
_entity_poly.entity_id
_entity_poly.type
_entity_poly.pdbx_seq_one_letter_code
_entity_poly.pdbx_strand_id
1 'polypeptide(L)'
;MKKSILTMLLLLMAIASFAQQRLISGQITDRDTKEAIEQVTVQLLKSDSTYVAGAISNENGLFHVTAPANGKYLLKISSVGYKSTVKRIQISDNKDLAMGKIVLGAEAIMLKGAVVTAMAQKVTLKEDTFVYNSSAYRTPEGSVVEELVKRLPGAEVSDDGTIKINGKEVKKILVDGKEFMTGDTKTALKNLPTSIIEKIKAYDEKSDLSKVTGIDDGEEQTVLDFGVKKGMNKGLISNIDLGVGNKSRYNMRGMGGYFNDNNRFMLFANANNTSDRGFGGGGPGRGFGGANGLNGSKMIAANYNYELKDKFKFNTSLRWNHSDGDIWSRRSSENFMGSSSSFSNSLTQNFSRSNSWNGNIRLEWMPDSMTNILFRPSISWSTSDGLSGSQSASYNKDPYTITTKDPLSEEGIEELDKAEAMVNSQLTNGITYSDNNNIRGMLQVNRK
;
A
#
# COMPACT_ATOMS: atom_id res chain seq x y z
N MET A 1 44.92 -2.28 -58.61
CA MET A 1 45.27 -3.18 -57.51
C MET A 1 45.95 -2.48 -56.31
N LYS A 2 47.08 -1.66 -56.50
CA LYS A 2 47.72 -1.01 -55.35
C LYS A 2 46.84 -0.01 -54.55
N LYS A 3 45.95 0.72 -55.20
CA LYS A 3 45.03 1.68 -54.53
C LYS A 3 43.93 0.99 -53.76
N SER A 4 43.46 -0.16 -54.26
CA SER A 4 42.40 -0.96 -53.55
C SER A 4 42.96 -1.67 -52.29
N ILE A 5 44.22 -2.08 -52.32
CA ILE A 5 44.90 -2.68 -51.15
C ILE A 5 45.15 -1.61 -50.07
N LEU A 6 45.49 -0.39 -50.46
CA LEU A 6 45.72 0.72 -49.53
C LEU A 6 44.39 1.17 -48.86
N THR A 7 43.28 1.21 -49.60
CA THR A 7 41.95 1.52 -49.04
C THR A 7 41.46 0.38 -48.12
N MET A 8 41.74 -0.85 -48.45
CA MET A 8 41.39 -1.99 -47.58
C MET A 8 42.23 -2.01 -46.32
N LEU A 9 43.50 -1.62 -46.38
CA LEU A 9 44.40 -1.51 -45.21
C LEU A 9 43.97 -0.34 -44.31
N LEU A 10 43.55 0.80 -44.88
CA LEU A 10 42.99 1.94 -44.14
C LEU A 10 41.65 1.59 -43.48
N LEU A 11 40.80 0.81 -44.16
CA LEU A 11 39.55 0.32 -43.59
C LEU A 11 39.79 -0.68 -42.45
N LEU A 12 40.79 -1.55 -42.57
CA LEU A 12 41.20 -2.47 -41.51
C LEU A 12 41.79 -1.74 -40.29
N MET A 13 42.57 -0.65 -40.52
CA MET A 13 43.05 0.19 -39.41
C MET A 13 41.91 0.99 -38.73
N ALA A 14 40.88 1.39 -39.45
CA ALA A 14 39.70 2.04 -38.86
C ALA A 14 38.87 1.08 -37.98
N ILE A 15 38.85 -0.21 -38.28
CA ILE A 15 38.14 -1.22 -37.48
C ILE A 15 38.93 -1.59 -36.22
N ALA A 16 40.25 -1.40 -36.17
CA ALA A 16 41.07 -1.65 -34.99
C ALA A 16 40.98 -0.55 -33.91
N SER A 17 40.32 0.55 -34.18
CA SER A 17 40.03 1.59 -33.19
C SER A 17 38.80 1.26 -32.35
N PHE A 18 38.60 -0.01 -31.93
CA PHE A 18 37.69 -0.31 -30.87
C PHE A 18 38.21 0.37 -29.60
N ALA A 19 37.48 1.38 -29.18
CA ALA A 19 37.75 2.08 -27.92
C ALA A 19 37.87 1.04 -26.81
N GLN A 20 39.09 0.85 -26.34
CA GLN A 20 39.35 -0.05 -25.23
C GLN A 20 38.58 0.47 -24.01
N GLN A 21 37.49 -0.19 -23.69
CA GLN A 21 36.65 0.18 -22.57
C GLN A 21 37.43 -0.05 -21.27
N ARG A 22 37.52 0.96 -20.42
CA ARG A 22 38.22 0.92 -19.15
C ARG A 22 37.20 0.58 -18.07
N LEU A 23 37.37 -0.56 -17.47
CA LEU A 23 36.44 -1.06 -16.45
C LEU A 23 36.84 -0.52 -15.07
N ILE A 24 35.90 0.10 -14.40
CA ILE A 24 36.02 0.49 -12.98
C ILE A 24 35.20 -0.51 -12.19
N SER A 25 35.85 -1.23 -11.29
CA SER A 25 35.20 -2.27 -10.49
C SER A 25 35.43 -2.08 -8.99
N GLY A 26 34.53 -2.56 -8.18
CA GLY A 26 34.68 -2.54 -6.72
C GLY A 26 33.57 -3.31 -6.03
N GLN A 27 33.69 -3.43 -4.71
CA GLN A 27 32.69 -4.05 -3.83
C GLN A 27 32.20 -3.03 -2.82
N ILE A 28 30.90 -2.93 -2.65
CA ILE A 28 30.26 -2.01 -1.71
C ILE A 28 29.76 -2.80 -0.50
N THR A 29 30.16 -2.35 0.69
CA THR A 29 29.80 -2.99 1.95
C THR A 29 29.28 -1.98 2.95
N ASP A 30 28.43 -2.45 3.86
CA ASP A 30 27.93 -1.68 4.99
C ASP A 30 29.05 -1.47 6.02
N ARG A 31 29.09 -0.29 6.66
CA ARG A 31 30.09 0.06 7.66
C ARG A 31 30.00 -0.78 8.92
N ASP A 32 28.75 -1.02 9.38
CA ASP A 32 28.46 -1.59 10.68
C ASP A 32 28.32 -3.10 10.61
N THR A 33 27.56 -3.62 9.63
CA THR A 33 27.34 -5.05 9.45
C THR A 33 28.43 -5.77 8.66
N LYS A 34 29.28 -5.02 7.90
CA LYS A 34 30.29 -5.54 6.97
C LYS A 34 29.71 -6.37 5.81
N GLU A 35 28.41 -6.47 5.70
CA GLU A 35 27.73 -7.19 4.65
C GLU A 35 27.79 -6.45 3.31
N ALA A 36 27.66 -7.17 2.21
CA ALA A 36 27.57 -6.61 0.87
C ALA A 36 26.25 -5.85 0.70
N ILE A 37 26.29 -4.69 0.06
CA ILE A 37 25.09 -3.92 -0.24
C ILE A 37 24.74 -4.10 -1.71
N GLU A 38 23.62 -4.73 -1.97
CA GLU A 38 23.05 -4.87 -3.30
C GLU A 38 22.31 -3.60 -3.75
N GLN A 39 22.15 -3.41 -5.07
CA GLN A 39 21.35 -2.33 -5.69
C GLN A 39 21.82 -0.92 -5.33
N VAL A 40 23.09 -0.74 -5.02
CA VAL A 40 23.70 0.59 -4.85
C VAL A 40 23.92 1.21 -6.22
N THR A 41 23.44 2.44 -6.38
CA THR A 41 23.68 3.23 -7.61
C THR A 41 25.09 3.78 -7.61
N VAL A 42 25.85 3.43 -8.63
CA VAL A 42 27.19 3.93 -8.90
C VAL A 42 27.15 4.78 -10.17
N GLN A 43 27.49 6.06 -10.09
CA GLN A 43 27.51 7.00 -11.19
C GLN A 43 28.94 7.48 -11.46
N LEU A 44 29.36 7.40 -12.71
CA LEU A 44 30.58 8.02 -13.18
C LEU A 44 30.24 9.41 -13.75
N LEU A 45 30.85 10.44 -13.20
CA LEU A 45 30.61 11.83 -13.58
C LEU A 45 31.95 12.46 -14.05
N LYS A 46 31.88 13.43 -14.94
CA LYS A 46 33.04 14.32 -15.23
C LYS A 46 33.32 15.22 -14.03
N SER A 47 34.43 15.95 -14.07
CA SER A 47 34.80 16.90 -12.99
C SER A 47 33.79 18.05 -12.84
N ASP A 48 32.99 18.33 -13.86
CA ASP A 48 31.89 19.30 -13.86
C ASP A 48 30.55 18.71 -13.43
N SER A 49 30.54 17.46 -12.91
CA SER A 49 29.37 16.68 -12.51
C SER A 49 28.46 16.21 -13.66
N THR A 50 28.90 16.33 -14.91
CA THR A 50 28.15 15.77 -16.04
C THR A 50 28.18 14.25 -15.99
N TYR A 51 27.02 13.60 -16.15
CA TYR A 51 26.88 12.15 -16.17
C TYR A 51 27.58 11.52 -17.38
N VAL A 52 28.30 10.43 -17.14
CA VAL A 52 29.03 9.68 -18.16
C VAL A 52 28.51 8.27 -18.31
N ALA A 53 28.46 7.51 -17.20
CA ALA A 53 28.02 6.14 -17.16
C ALA A 53 27.51 5.78 -15.76
N GLY A 54 26.80 4.65 -15.62
CA GLY A 54 26.34 4.18 -14.32
C GLY A 54 26.17 2.67 -14.29
N ALA A 55 26.19 2.14 -13.07
CA ALA A 55 25.96 0.74 -12.78
C ALA A 55 25.24 0.60 -11.43
N ILE A 56 24.75 -0.61 -11.18
CA ILE A 56 24.12 -0.99 -9.90
C ILE A 56 24.89 -2.17 -9.35
N SER A 57 25.13 -2.20 -8.03
CA SER A 57 25.78 -3.34 -7.40
C SER A 57 24.87 -4.58 -7.37
N ASN A 58 25.48 -5.74 -7.58
CA ASN A 58 24.80 -7.03 -7.51
C ASN A 58 24.62 -7.50 -6.03
N GLU A 59 24.11 -8.71 -5.85
CA GLU A 59 23.87 -9.34 -4.53
C GLU A 59 25.12 -9.44 -3.66
N ASN A 60 26.31 -9.56 -4.26
CA ASN A 60 27.60 -9.57 -3.58
C ASN A 60 28.21 -8.18 -3.40
N GLY A 61 27.43 -7.12 -3.68
CA GLY A 61 27.89 -5.72 -3.61
C GLY A 61 28.86 -5.33 -4.72
N LEU A 62 29.09 -6.18 -5.73
CA LEU A 62 30.02 -5.92 -6.81
C LEU A 62 29.38 -5.00 -7.87
N PHE A 63 30.15 -4.04 -8.34
CA PHE A 63 29.75 -3.17 -9.44
C PHE A 63 30.83 -3.08 -10.51
N HIS A 64 30.38 -2.82 -11.74
CA HIS A 64 31.22 -2.59 -12.90
C HIS A 64 30.67 -1.39 -13.68
N VAL A 65 31.48 -0.36 -13.84
CA VAL A 65 31.13 0.81 -14.67
C VAL A 65 32.25 1.10 -15.66
N THR A 66 31.88 1.47 -16.88
CA THR A 66 32.81 1.66 -17.96
C THR A 66 33.07 3.16 -18.19
N ALA A 67 34.36 3.54 -18.27
CA ALA A 67 34.76 4.87 -18.64
C ALA A 67 35.10 4.95 -20.16
N PRO A 68 34.63 6.00 -20.86
CA PRO A 68 34.85 6.13 -22.31
C PRO A 68 36.27 6.54 -22.67
N ALA A 69 36.99 7.23 -21.79
CA ALA A 69 38.32 7.76 -22.04
C ALA A 69 39.18 7.86 -20.78
N ASN A 70 40.50 8.04 -20.95
CA ASN A 70 41.36 8.45 -19.84
C ASN A 70 40.97 9.85 -19.35
N GLY A 71 41.07 10.09 -18.05
CA GLY A 71 40.72 11.39 -17.50
C GLY A 71 40.46 11.35 -16.00
N LYS A 72 40.08 12.52 -15.47
CA LYS A 72 39.65 12.67 -14.08
C LYS A 72 38.14 12.58 -14.01
N TYR A 73 37.65 11.73 -13.15
CA TYR A 73 36.22 11.48 -12.93
C TYR A 73 35.85 11.54 -11.47
N LEU A 74 34.55 11.72 -11.24
CA LEU A 74 33.95 11.58 -9.91
C LEU A 74 33.09 10.30 -9.91
N LEU A 75 33.38 9.38 -9.02
CA LEU A 75 32.58 8.20 -8.80
C LEU A 75 31.63 8.48 -7.62
N LYS A 76 30.36 8.73 -7.94
CA LYS A 76 29.32 8.96 -6.95
C LYS A 76 28.58 7.66 -6.65
N ILE A 77 28.52 7.30 -5.38
CA ILE A 77 27.94 6.06 -4.88
C ILE A 77 26.82 6.45 -3.93
N SER A 78 25.61 5.99 -4.21
CA SER A 78 24.43 6.32 -3.42
C SER A 78 23.49 5.14 -3.32
N SER A 79 22.92 4.96 -2.14
CA SER A 79 21.86 4.01 -1.85
C SER A 79 20.92 4.63 -0.83
N VAL A 80 19.65 4.22 -0.89
CA VAL A 80 18.65 4.70 0.08
C VAL A 80 19.02 4.20 1.47
N GLY A 81 19.01 5.11 2.45
CA GLY A 81 19.41 4.78 3.83
C GLY A 81 20.92 4.85 4.08
N TYR A 82 21.73 5.22 3.09
CA TYR A 82 23.18 5.36 3.21
C TYR A 82 23.65 6.77 2.83
N LYS A 83 24.67 7.24 3.54
CA LYS A 83 25.33 8.49 3.20
C LYS A 83 26.01 8.39 1.84
N SER A 84 25.57 9.23 0.93
CA SER A 84 26.15 9.32 -0.42
C SER A 84 27.64 9.63 -0.33
N THR A 85 28.46 8.91 -1.09
CA THR A 85 29.91 9.06 -1.11
C THR A 85 30.37 9.41 -2.53
N VAL A 86 31.26 10.39 -2.65
CA VAL A 86 31.87 10.79 -3.92
C VAL A 86 33.39 10.56 -3.82
N LYS A 87 33.95 9.75 -4.71
CA LYS A 87 35.38 9.51 -4.82
C LYS A 87 35.93 10.12 -6.11
N ARG A 88 37.01 10.87 -5.99
CA ARG A 88 37.75 11.34 -7.18
C ARG A 88 38.64 10.23 -7.67
N ILE A 89 38.55 9.90 -8.94
CA ILE A 89 39.34 8.85 -9.58
C ILE A 89 40.04 9.43 -10.83
N GLN A 90 41.18 8.87 -11.14
CA GLN A 90 41.92 9.19 -12.36
C GLN A 90 42.18 7.91 -13.12
N ILE A 91 41.81 7.89 -14.38
CA ILE A 91 42.03 6.77 -15.29
C ILE A 91 43.18 7.17 -16.21
N SER A 92 44.22 6.38 -16.20
CA SER A 92 45.42 6.55 -17.01
C SER A 92 45.85 5.21 -17.62
N ASP A 93 46.67 5.26 -18.65
CA ASP A 93 47.34 4.12 -19.28
C ASP A 93 46.40 3.04 -19.84
N ASN A 94 45.15 3.38 -20.16
CA ASN A 94 44.16 2.45 -20.69
C ASN A 94 43.99 1.16 -19.85
N LYS A 95 44.19 1.24 -18.51
CA LYS A 95 44.07 0.12 -17.59
C LYS A 95 42.76 0.16 -16.84
N ASP A 96 42.27 -1.01 -16.47
CA ASP A 96 41.12 -1.15 -15.56
C ASP A 96 41.49 -0.66 -14.16
N LEU A 97 40.51 -0.07 -13.50
CA LEU A 97 40.65 0.50 -12.14
C LEU A 97 39.86 -0.33 -11.13
N ALA A 98 40.57 -1.07 -10.29
CA ALA A 98 39.94 -1.75 -9.16
C ALA A 98 39.89 -0.83 -7.93
N MET A 99 38.70 -0.45 -7.50
CA MET A 99 38.47 0.44 -6.36
C MET A 99 38.54 -0.27 -5.00
N GLY A 100 38.62 -1.60 -5.00
CA GLY A 100 38.59 -2.41 -3.78
C GLY A 100 37.24 -2.31 -3.06
N LYS A 101 37.28 -2.40 -1.73
CA LYS A 101 36.08 -2.29 -0.88
C LYS A 101 35.73 -0.81 -0.63
N ILE A 102 34.46 -0.46 -0.87
CA ILE A 102 33.91 0.86 -0.59
C ILE A 102 32.85 0.69 0.50
N VAL A 103 33.08 1.37 1.63
CA VAL A 103 32.22 1.24 2.80
C VAL A 103 31.23 2.39 2.85
N LEU A 104 29.93 2.09 2.93
CA LEU A 104 28.90 3.07 3.14
C LEU A 104 28.41 3.03 4.59
N GLY A 105 28.22 4.20 5.19
CA GLY A 105 27.61 4.33 6.51
C GLY A 105 26.11 4.62 6.37
N ALA A 106 25.29 4.02 7.23
CA ALA A 106 23.88 4.35 7.30
C ALA A 106 23.66 5.84 7.61
N GLU A 107 22.71 6.46 6.96
CA GLU A 107 22.28 7.83 7.22
C GLU A 107 20.80 7.81 7.59
N ALA A 108 20.48 8.27 8.79
CA ALA A 108 19.11 8.58 9.17
C ALA A 108 18.68 9.86 8.43
N ILE A 109 18.10 9.74 7.26
CA ILE A 109 17.74 10.88 6.42
C ILE A 109 16.30 11.30 6.71
N MET A 110 16.14 12.49 7.26
CA MET A 110 14.97 13.30 6.98
C MET A 110 15.08 13.78 5.53
N LEU A 111 14.20 13.29 4.68
CA LEU A 111 14.20 13.55 3.24
C LEU A 111 13.92 15.03 2.94
N LYS A 112 14.94 15.76 2.52
CA LYS A 112 14.78 16.89 1.60
C LYS A 112 15.24 16.42 0.22
N GLY A 113 14.34 16.50 -0.75
CA GLY A 113 14.42 15.85 -2.02
C GLY A 113 15.72 16.04 -2.79
N ALA A 114 16.23 14.93 -3.33
CA ALA A 114 17.11 14.90 -4.48
C ALA A 114 16.53 13.89 -5.48
N VAL A 115 16.19 14.36 -6.66
CA VAL A 115 15.75 13.51 -7.78
C VAL A 115 16.99 12.87 -8.38
N VAL A 116 17.23 11.61 -8.08
CA VAL A 116 18.22 10.80 -8.78
C VAL A 116 17.51 10.07 -9.91
N THR A 117 17.68 10.49 -11.13
CA THR A 117 17.20 9.80 -12.33
C THR A 117 18.17 8.69 -12.76
N ALA A 118 18.34 7.68 -11.95
CA ALA A 118 18.69 6.37 -12.46
C ALA A 118 17.38 5.59 -12.59
N MET A 119 17.06 5.10 -13.79
CA MET A 119 15.90 4.22 -13.98
C MET A 119 16.21 2.89 -13.30
N ALA A 120 15.92 2.79 -12.01
CA ALA A 120 15.85 1.49 -11.37
C ALA A 120 14.79 0.65 -12.09
N GLN A 121 15.08 -0.60 -12.35
CA GLN A 121 14.08 -1.51 -12.91
C GLN A 121 12.83 -1.48 -12.04
N LYS A 122 11.70 -1.19 -12.66
CA LYS A 122 10.44 -1.07 -11.92
C LYS A 122 10.03 -2.38 -11.28
N VAL A 123 10.24 -3.48 -12.00
CA VAL A 123 9.89 -4.84 -11.59
C VAL A 123 11.02 -5.77 -11.97
N THR A 124 11.37 -6.67 -11.09
CA THR A 124 12.30 -7.78 -11.33
C THR A 124 11.61 -9.07 -10.90
N LEU A 125 11.66 -10.09 -11.74
CA LEU A 125 11.24 -11.43 -11.38
C LEU A 125 12.48 -12.19 -10.84
N LYS A 126 12.42 -12.66 -9.61
CA LYS A 126 13.43 -13.52 -8.98
C LYS A 126 12.75 -14.84 -8.62
N GLU A 127 13.10 -15.90 -9.32
CA GLU A 127 12.39 -17.17 -9.21
C GLU A 127 10.88 -16.96 -9.40
N ASP A 128 10.06 -17.24 -8.40
CA ASP A 128 8.61 -17.05 -8.42
C ASP A 128 8.16 -15.75 -7.71
N THR A 129 9.08 -14.85 -7.37
CA THR A 129 8.81 -13.62 -6.64
C THR A 129 8.92 -12.39 -7.53
N PHE A 130 7.85 -11.62 -7.66
CA PHE A 130 7.87 -10.29 -8.26
C PHE A 130 8.41 -9.28 -7.23
N VAL A 131 9.51 -8.63 -7.56
CA VAL A 131 10.11 -7.58 -6.72
C VAL A 131 9.90 -6.24 -7.39
N TYR A 132 9.11 -5.37 -6.78
CA TYR A 132 8.84 -4.01 -7.21
C TYR A 132 9.70 -3.04 -6.41
N ASN A 133 10.37 -2.12 -7.09
CA ASN A 133 11.11 -1.05 -6.44
C ASN A 133 10.19 0.14 -6.17
N SER A 134 9.94 0.47 -4.90
CA SER A 134 9.00 1.54 -4.54
C SER A 134 9.40 2.91 -5.10
N SER A 135 10.70 3.19 -5.21
CA SER A 135 11.21 4.47 -5.72
C SER A 135 10.93 4.71 -7.22
N ALA A 136 10.60 3.63 -7.96
CA ALA A 136 10.24 3.72 -9.38
C ALA A 136 8.78 4.17 -9.61
N TYR A 137 7.98 4.25 -8.55
CA TYR A 137 6.58 4.64 -8.60
C TYR A 137 6.37 5.92 -7.81
N ARG A 138 5.90 6.97 -8.49
CA ARG A 138 5.63 8.26 -7.84
C ARG A 138 4.30 8.17 -7.09
N THR A 139 4.35 8.40 -5.79
CA THR A 139 3.17 8.59 -4.94
C THR A 139 3.19 10.00 -4.35
N PRO A 140 2.03 10.62 -4.08
CA PRO A 140 1.97 11.88 -3.36
C PRO A 140 2.67 11.77 -1.99
N GLU A 141 3.18 12.88 -1.50
CA GLU A 141 3.77 12.93 -0.16
C GLU A 141 2.70 12.60 0.90
N GLY A 142 3.07 11.80 1.91
CA GLY A 142 2.14 11.34 2.93
C GLY A 142 1.20 10.20 2.50
N SER A 143 1.36 9.65 1.28
CA SER A 143 0.56 8.52 0.81
C SER A 143 0.79 7.25 1.61
N VAL A 144 -0.25 6.43 1.69
CA VAL A 144 -0.21 5.07 2.21
C VAL A 144 0.12 4.07 1.10
N VAL A 145 0.55 2.86 1.47
CA VAL A 145 0.99 1.84 0.50
C VAL A 145 -0.11 1.37 -0.45
N GLU A 146 -1.38 1.58 -0.13
CA GLU A 146 -2.48 1.36 -1.07
C GLU A 146 -2.27 2.12 -2.39
N GLU A 147 -1.88 3.41 -2.32
CA GLU A 147 -1.61 4.22 -3.50
C GLU A 147 -0.38 3.74 -4.29
N LEU A 148 0.57 3.13 -3.61
CA LEU A 148 1.72 2.52 -4.24
C LEU A 148 1.32 1.21 -4.94
N VAL A 149 0.55 0.35 -4.26
CA VAL A 149 0.07 -0.92 -4.81
C VAL A 149 -0.79 -0.71 -6.05
N LYS A 150 -1.70 0.28 -6.06
CA LYS A 150 -2.50 0.65 -7.24
C LYS A 150 -1.68 0.99 -8.50
N ARG A 151 -0.39 1.29 -8.34
CA ARG A 151 0.52 1.66 -9.44
C ARG A 151 1.43 0.52 -9.89
N LEU A 152 1.40 -0.60 -9.18
CA LEU A 152 2.19 -1.77 -9.54
C LEU A 152 1.61 -2.46 -10.77
N PRO A 153 2.43 -2.86 -11.75
CA PRO A 153 1.97 -3.68 -12.85
C PRO A 153 1.35 -4.98 -12.36
N GLY A 154 0.18 -5.32 -12.89
CA GLY A 154 -0.56 -6.52 -12.51
C GLY A 154 -1.32 -6.42 -11.19
N ALA A 155 -1.29 -5.27 -10.51
CA ALA A 155 -2.04 -5.06 -9.28
C ALA A 155 -3.40 -4.42 -9.55
N GLU A 156 -4.42 -4.96 -8.91
CA GLU A 156 -5.78 -4.43 -8.87
C GLU A 156 -6.17 -4.21 -7.41
N VAL A 157 -6.68 -3.04 -7.09
CA VAL A 157 -7.22 -2.73 -5.76
C VAL A 157 -8.65 -2.29 -5.93
N SER A 158 -9.58 -3.10 -5.45
CA SER A 158 -11.00 -2.84 -5.50
C SER A 158 -11.41 -1.77 -4.47
N ASP A 159 -12.56 -1.14 -4.67
CA ASP A 159 -13.09 -0.10 -3.77
C ASP A 159 -13.33 -0.61 -2.34
N ASP A 160 -13.62 -1.89 -2.20
CA ASP A 160 -13.77 -2.57 -0.91
C ASP A 160 -12.42 -2.85 -0.22
N GLY A 161 -11.28 -2.56 -0.89
CA GLY A 161 -9.91 -2.76 -0.39
C GLY A 161 -9.36 -4.17 -0.62
N THR A 162 -10.03 -5.00 -1.41
CA THR A 162 -9.49 -6.28 -1.85
C THR A 162 -8.39 -6.06 -2.87
N ILE A 163 -7.25 -6.75 -2.70
CA ILE A 163 -6.09 -6.65 -3.59
C ILE A 163 -5.98 -7.92 -4.40
N LYS A 164 -5.71 -7.77 -5.68
CA LYS A 164 -5.28 -8.86 -6.55
C LYS A 164 -3.94 -8.50 -7.18
N ILE A 165 -3.04 -9.47 -7.27
CA ILE A 165 -1.79 -9.38 -8.02
C ILE A 165 -1.80 -10.48 -9.06
N ASN A 166 -1.68 -10.09 -10.34
CA ASN A 166 -1.76 -11.02 -11.47
C ASN A 166 -3.00 -11.94 -11.44
N GLY A 167 -4.15 -11.37 -11.02
CA GLY A 167 -5.42 -12.08 -10.90
C GLY A 167 -5.61 -12.89 -9.61
N LYS A 168 -4.56 -13.10 -8.80
CA LYS A 168 -4.63 -13.82 -7.52
C LYS A 168 -4.91 -12.86 -6.36
N GLU A 169 -5.85 -13.20 -5.48
CA GLU A 169 -6.19 -12.38 -4.32
C GLU A 169 -5.11 -12.47 -3.23
N VAL A 170 -4.64 -11.30 -2.77
CA VAL A 170 -3.68 -11.21 -1.67
C VAL A 170 -4.37 -11.52 -0.34
N LYS A 171 -3.93 -12.58 0.30
CA LYS A 171 -4.48 -13.05 1.58
C LYS A 171 -3.68 -12.58 2.79
N LYS A 172 -2.42 -12.19 2.59
CA LYS A 172 -1.49 -11.90 3.67
C LYS A 172 -0.59 -10.73 3.33
N ILE A 173 -0.39 -9.85 4.31
CA ILE A 173 0.56 -8.75 4.21
C ILE A 173 1.66 -8.95 5.23
N LEU A 174 2.89 -8.81 4.76
CA LEU A 174 4.10 -8.85 5.59
C LEU A 174 4.81 -7.50 5.55
N VAL A 175 5.57 -7.22 6.59
CA VAL A 175 6.54 -6.13 6.65
C VAL A 175 7.89 -6.73 7.05
N ASP A 176 8.86 -6.70 6.15
CA ASP A 176 10.16 -7.41 6.27
C ASP A 176 9.99 -8.87 6.69
N GLY A 177 9.09 -9.61 6.02
CA GLY A 177 8.82 -11.02 6.28
C GLY A 177 7.99 -11.31 7.54
N LYS A 178 7.56 -10.30 8.32
CA LYS A 178 6.71 -10.47 9.51
C LYS A 178 5.29 -10.09 9.21
N GLU A 179 4.33 -10.93 9.63
CA GLU A 179 2.92 -10.70 9.37
C GLU A 179 2.45 -9.38 10.00
N PHE A 180 1.73 -8.59 9.21
CA PHE A 180 1.25 -7.28 9.60
C PHE A 180 -0.26 -7.21 9.50
N MET A 181 -0.94 -6.81 10.58
CA MET A 181 -2.40 -6.77 10.69
C MET A 181 -3.04 -8.11 10.29
N THR A 182 -2.69 -9.17 11.01
CA THR A 182 -3.12 -10.55 10.76
C THR A 182 -4.60 -10.65 10.41
N GLY A 183 -4.88 -11.18 9.21
CA GLY A 183 -6.24 -11.36 8.69
C GLY A 183 -6.93 -10.06 8.23
N ASP A 184 -6.26 -8.92 8.22
CA ASP A 184 -6.82 -7.64 7.79
C ASP A 184 -5.91 -6.90 6.81
N THR A 185 -5.87 -7.40 5.59
CA THR A 185 -5.07 -6.82 4.50
C THR A 185 -5.48 -5.38 4.17
N LYS A 186 -6.76 -5.06 4.36
CA LYS A 186 -7.31 -3.71 4.08
C LYS A 186 -6.73 -2.68 5.04
N THR A 187 -6.77 -2.96 6.33
CA THR A 187 -6.20 -2.06 7.34
C THR A 187 -4.68 -1.95 7.18
N ALA A 188 -4.00 -3.05 6.83
CA ALA A 188 -2.57 -3.03 6.58
C ALA A 188 -2.18 -2.06 5.46
N LEU A 189 -2.84 -2.14 4.28
CA LEU A 189 -2.58 -1.25 3.14
C LEU A 189 -2.81 0.22 3.44
N LYS A 190 -3.81 0.51 4.21
CA LYS A 190 -4.30 1.87 4.48
C LYS A 190 -3.54 2.57 5.59
N ASN A 191 -2.67 1.83 6.29
CA ASN A 191 -1.98 2.34 7.47
C ASN A 191 -0.46 2.35 7.36
N LEU A 192 0.11 1.74 6.33
CA LEU A 192 1.54 1.73 6.12
C LEU A 192 1.93 2.89 5.20
N PRO A 193 2.80 3.83 5.63
CA PRO A 193 3.20 4.96 4.78
C PRO A 193 4.17 4.51 3.69
N THR A 194 4.00 5.02 2.47
CA THR A 194 4.91 4.73 1.36
C THR A 194 6.33 5.21 1.61
N SER A 195 6.49 6.25 2.43
CA SER A 195 7.78 6.88 2.73
C SER A 195 8.81 5.95 3.35
N ILE A 196 8.37 4.91 4.07
CA ILE A 196 9.26 3.94 4.72
C ILE A 196 9.55 2.71 3.85
N ILE A 197 8.85 2.52 2.73
CA ILE A 197 8.97 1.32 1.91
C ILE A 197 10.10 1.48 0.89
N GLU A 198 10.96 0.48 0.81
CA GLU A 198 12.02 0.36 -0.18
C GLU A 198 11.59 -0.50 -1.36
N LYS A 199 11.06 -1.68 -1.08
CA LYS A 199 10.65 -2.66 -2.08
C LYS A 199 9.38 -3.39 -1.65
N ILE A 200 8.66 -3.94 -2.64
CA ILE A 200 7.50 -4.79 -2.41
C ILE A 200 7.77 -6.11 -3.11
N LYS A 201 7.60 -7.21 -2.39
CA LYS A 201 7.66 -8.55 -2.97
C LYS A 201 6.26 -9.12 -3.04
N ALA A 202 5.91 -9.71 -4.18
CA ALA A 202 4.69 -10.46 -4.35
C ALA A 202 5.04 -11.91 -4.75
N TYR A 203 4.57 -12.86 -3.97
CA TYR A 203 4.84 -14.27 -4.17
C TYR A 203 3.74 -15.12 -3.57
N ASP A 204 3.70 -16.38 -3.98
CA ASP A 204 2.79 -17.36 -3.41
C ASP A 204 3.51 -18.13 -2.30
N GLU A 205 2.86 -18.20 -1.16
CA GLU A 205 3.35 -18.90 0.04
C GLU A 205 2.49 -20.15 0.26
N LYS A 206 3.12 -21.29 0.48
CA LYS A 206 2.41 -22.53 0.85
C LYS A 206 1.61 -22.33 2.13
N SER A 207 0.53 -23.11 2.27
CA SER A 207 -0.28 -23.08 3.49
C SER A 207 0.55 -23.37 4.75
N ASP A 208 0.08 -22.91 5.91
CA ASP A 208 0.75 -23.20 7.19
C ASP A 208 0.84 -24.72 7.43
N LEU A 209 -0.17 -25.47 6.97
CA LEU A 209 -0.19 -26.93 7.07
C LEU A 209 0.92 -27.56 6.22
N SER A 210 1.02 -27.16 4.96
CA SER A 210 2.06 -27.62 4.03
C SER A 210 3.48 -27.32 4.52
N LYS A 211 3.71 -26.12 5.08
CA LYS A 211 5.00 -25.73 5.65
C LYS A 211 5.41 -26.59 6.84
N VAL A 212 4.46 -26.98 7.67
CA VAL A 212 4.73 -27.73 8.89
C VAL A 212 4.84 -29.22 8.62
N THR A 213 3.97 -29.77 7.78
CA THR A 213 3.97 -31.21 7.46
C THR A 213 4.98 -31.59 6.38
N GLY A 214 5.39 -30.64 5.55
CA GLY A 214 6.17 -30.86 4.34
C GLY A 214 5.39 -31.52 3.20
N ILE A 215 4.07 -31.74 3.39
CA ILE A 215 3.15 -32.29 2.40
C ILE A 215 2.45 -31.14 1.70
N ASP A 216 2.51 -31.12 0.38
CA ASP A 216 1.81 -30.11 -0.41
C ASP A 216 0.30 -30.43 -0.42
N ASP A 217 -0.48 -29.52 0.16
CA ASP A 217 -1.95 -29.62 0.23
C ASP A 217 -2.64 -28.92 -0.97
N GLY A 218 -1.84 -28.36 -1.88
CA GLY A 218 -2.34 -27.62 -3.05
C GLY A 218 -2.90 -26.23 -2.71
N GLU A 219 -2.86 -25.81 -1.43
CA GLU A 219 -3.30 -24.49 -1.01
C GLU A 219 -2.11 -23.53 -0.95
N GLU A 220 -2.19 -22.48 -1.77
CA GLU A 220 -1.24 -21.38 -1.77
C GLU A 220 -1.95 -20.08 -1.42
N GLN A 221 -1.22 -19.20 -0.75
CA GLN A 221 -1.70 -17.85 -0.40
C GLN A 221 -0.80 -16.81 -1.03
N THR A 222 -1.38 -15.93 -1.83
CA THR A 222 -0.61 -14.80 -2.37
C THR A 222 -0.30 -13.79 -1.28
N VAL A 223 0.96 -13.44 -1.17
CA VAL A 223 1.53 -12.58 -0.12
C VAL A 223 2.12 -11.33 -0.74
N LEU A 224 1.89 -10.18 -0.09
CA LEU A 224 2.64 -8.94 -0.31
C LEU A 224 3.55 -8.68 0.89
N ASP A 225 4.86 -8.67 0.66
CA ASP A 225 5.88 -8.34 1.68
C ASP A 225 6.48 -6.97 1.38
N PHE A 226 6.27 -6.03 2.27
CA PHE A 226 6.77 -4.66 2.21
C PHE A 226 8.12 -4.57 2.92
N GLY A 227 9.22 -4.52 2.15
CA GLY A 227 10.56 -4.29 2.69
C GLY A 227 10.73 -2.83 3.12
N VAL A 228 11.10 -2.62 4.37
CA VAL A 228 11.33 -1.30 4.95
C VAL A 228 12.74 -0.82 4.64
N LYS A 229 12.88 0.49 4.36
CA LYS A 229 14.17 1.13 4.11
C LYS A 229 15.15 0.89 5.24
N LYS A 230 16.39 0.60 4.91
CA LYS A 230 17.47 0.41 5.89
C LYS A 230 17.59 1.62 6.80
N GLY A 231 17.73 1.36 8.11
CA GLY A 231 17.74 2.39 9.16
C GLY A 231 16.34 2.78 9.67
N MET A 232 15.26 2.37 9.00
CA MET A 232 13.89 2.56 9.47
C MET A 232 13.30 1.29 10.10
N ASN A 233 14.05 0.22 10.16
CA ASN A 233 13.69 -1.04 10.83
C ASN A 233 13.98 -1.05 12.34
N LYS A 234 14.62 0.00 12.86
CA LYS A 234 14.89 0.22 14.29
C LYS A 234 14.57 1.68 14.65
N GLY A 235 13.83 1.88 15.73
CA GLY A 235 13.49 3.20 16.24
C GLY A 235 12.01 3.47 16.32
N LEU A 236 11.68 4.76 16.42
CA LEU A 236 10.30 5.25 16.49
C LEU A 236 9.95 5.94 15.18
N ILE A 237 8.79 5.60 14.64
CA ILE A 237 8.16 6.32 13.53
C ILE A 237 6.83 6.89 14.01
N SER A 238 6.47 8.08 13.56
CA SER A 238 5.15 8.65 13.81
C SER A 238 4.72 9.54 12.65
N ASN A 239 3.43 9.57 12.42
CA ASN A 239 2.79 10.49 11.51
C ASN A 239 1.46 10.94 12.13
N ILE A 240 1.22 12.24 12.15
CA ILE A 240 -0.01 12.84 12.68
C ILE A 240 -0.51 13.84 11.65
N ASP A 241 -1.76 13.70 11.27
CA ASP A 241 -2.48 14.59 10.36
C ASP A 241 -3.73 15.09 11.09
N LEU A 242 -3.88 16.41 11.18
CA LEU A 242 -4.99 17.07 11.86
C LEU A 242 -5.62 18.10 10.92
N GLY A 243 -6.89 17.94 10.67
CA GLY A 243 -7.68 18.85 9.85
C GLY A 243 -8.92 19.34 10.59
N VAL A 244 -9.21 20.62 10.46
CA VAL A 244 -10.45 21.25 10.91
C VAL A 244 -11.08 22.03 9.76
N GLY A 245 -12.39 22.02 9.67
CA GLY A 245 -13.14 22.67 8.61
C GLY A 245 -14.32 23.49 9.17
N ASN A 246 -15.00 24.19 8.28
CA ASN A 246 -16.25 24.86 8.62
C ASN A 246 -17.33 23.84 9.02
N LYS A 247 -18.44 24.28 9.61
CA LYS A 247 -19.57 23.45 10.04
C LYS A 247 -19.14 22.31 10.98
N SER A 248 -18.21 22.58 11.91
CA SER A 248 -17.68 21.63 12.89
C SER A 248 -17.07 20.35 12.28
N ARG A 249 -16.49 20.44 11.08
CA ARG A 249 -15.81 19.32 10.45
C ARG A 249 -14.43 19.13 11.04
N TYR A 250 -14.07 17.88 11.25
CA TYR A 250 -12.74 17.50 11.69
C TYR A 250 -12.27 16.22 11.00
N ASN A 251 -10.97 16.11 10.86
CA ASN A 251 -10.28 14.90 10.42
C ASN A 251 -8.98 14.79 11.24
N MET A 252 -8.82 13.70 11.94
CA MET A 252 -7.66 13.40 12.78
C MET A 252 -7.15 12.02 12.41
N ARG A 253 -5.88 11.91 12.07
CA ARG A 253 -5.18 10.66 11.83
C ARG A 253 -3.89 10.64 12.61
N GLY A 254 -3.58 9.51 13.22
CA GLY A 254 -2.34 9.31 13.92
C GLY A 254 -1.83 7.90 13.72
N MET A 255 -0.54 7.79 13.49
CA MET A 255 0.18 6.53 13.47
C MET A 255 1.45 6.67 14.29
N GLY A 256 1.72 5.69 15.13
CA GLY A 256 2.98 5.53 15.86
C GLY A 256 3.49 4.11 15.72
N GLY A 257 4.79 3.95 15.52
CA GLY A 257 5.42 2.64 15.44
C GLY A 257 6.76 2.61 16.16
N TYR A 258 7.00 1.56 16.91
CA TYR A 258 8.28 1.23 17.51
C TYR A 258 8.80 -0.06 16.92
N PHE A 259 10.00 -0.02 16.39
CA PHE A 259 10.69 -1.15 15.77
C PHE A 259 11.99 -1.43 16.51
N ASN A 260 12.21 -2.69 16.79
CA ASN A 260 13.49 -3.23 17.26
C ASN A 260 13.60 -4.65 16.70
N ASP A 261 14.79 -5.21 16.53
CA ASP A 261 15.07 -6.48 15.85
C ASP A 261 13.99 -7.57 16.05
N ASN A 262 13.63 -7.82 17.29
CA ASN A 262 12.68 -8.85 17.68
C ASN A 262 11.27 -8.32 17.96
N ASN A 263 11.11 -7.00 18.17
CA ASN A 263 9.87 -6.38 18.60
C ASN A 263 9.41 -5.36 17.57
N ARG A 264 8.14 -5.41 17.23
CA ARG A 264 7.47 -4.37 16.44
C ARG A 264 6.11 -4.07 17.07
N PHE A 265 5.92 -2.82 17.40
CA PHE A 265 4.63 -2.33 17.88
C PHE A 265 4.17 -1.20 16.97
N MET A 266 2.91 -1.22 16.57
CA MET A 266 2.29 -0.14 15.81
C MET A 266 0.94 0.19 16.40
N LEU A 267 0.64 1.49 16.47
CA LEU A 267 -0.62 2.04 16.92
C LEU A 267 -1.17 2.96 15.83
N PHE A 268 -2.45 2.84 15.55
CA PHE A 268 -3.17 3.67 14.59
C PHE A 268 -4.41 4.26 15.27
N ALA A 269 -4.67 5.52 15.00
CA ALA A 269 -5.90 6.18 15.44
C ALA A 269 -6.45 7.07 14.33
N ASN A 270 -7.75 7.06 14.16
CA ASN A 270 -8.46 7.91 13.24
C ASN A 270 -9.78 8.36 13.85
N ALA A 271 -10.13 9.62 13.65
CA ALA A 271 -11.44 10.14 13.96
C ALA A 271 -11.81 11.25 12.97
N ASN A 272 -12.95 11.15 12.33
CA ASN A 272 -13.43 12.18 11.41
C ASN A 272 -14.96 12.18 11.33
N ASN A 273 -15.51 13.30 10.86
CA ASN A 273 -16.93 13.48 10.51
C ASN A 273 -17.10 14.09 9.11
N THR A 274 -16.18 13.78 8.22
CA THR A 274 -16.13 14.32 6.85
C THR A 274 -16.52 13.29 5.81
N SER A 275 -17.11 12.17 6.21
CA SER A 275 -17.34 10.99 5.35
C SER A 275 -16.02 10.40 4.79
N ASP A 276 -14.87 10.78 5.35
CA ASP A 276 -13.61 10.15 5.07
C ASP A 276 -13.59 8.78 5.76
N ARG A 277 -13.33 7.73 5.00
CA ARG A 277 -13.23 6.37 5.52
C ARG A 277 -11.96 6.13 6.35
N GLY A 278 -11.31 7.21 6.75
CA GLY A 278 -10.09 7.21 7.56
C GLY A 278 -8.90 6.68 6.79
N PHE A 279 -8.05 5.91 7.46
CA PHE A 279 -6.97 5.18 6.79
C PHE A 279 -7.47 4.27 5.66
N GLY A 280 -8.73 4.42 5.29
CA GLY A 280 -9.49 3.70 4.29
C GLY A 280 -9.91 4.46 3.07
N GLY A 281 -9.62 5.75 2.95
CA GLY A 281 -10.12 6.62 1.89
C GLY A 281 -9.16 6.80 0.73
N GLY A 282 -9.69 7.11 -0.43
CA GLY A 282 -8.94 7.44 -1.63
C GLY A 282 -8.09 8.69 -1.46
N GLY A 283 -6.99 8.78 -2.25
CA GLY A 283 -6.12 9.94 -2.31
C GLY A 283 -6.83 11.23 -2.71
N PRO A 284 -6.14 12.40 -2.57
CA PRO A 284 -6.69 13.68 -2.96
C PRO A 284 -7.08 13.66 -4.44
N GLY A 285 -8.37 13.82 -4.72
CA GLY A 285 -8.90 13.91 -6.08
C GLY A 285 -9.84 12.81 -6.53
N ARG A 286 -10.09 11.77 -5.75
CA ARG A 286 -11.23 10.87 -6.01
C ARG A 286 -12.40 11.26 -5.14
N GLY A 287 -13.36 11.80 -5.84
CA GLY A 287 -14.56 12.41 -5.36
C GLY A 287 -15.30 11.58 -4.33
N PHE A 288 -16.14 12.27 -3.66
CA PHE A 288 -17.21 11.84 -2.79
C PHE A 288 -18.13 10.74 -3.39
N GLY A 289 -17.52 9.76 -4.10
CA GLY A 289 -18.22 8.66 -4.72
C GLY A 289 -18.45 7.54 -3.71
N GLY A 290 -19.66 7.45 -3.20
CA GLY A 290 -20.18 6.26 -2.58
C GLY A 290 -20.71 6.36 -1.14
N ALA A 291 -20.51 7.45 -0.41
CA ALA A 291 -21.25 7.67 0.83
C ALA A 291 -22.26 8.78 0.61
N ASN A 292 -23.52 8.41 0.43
CA ASN A 292 -24.61 9.36 0.47
C ASN A 292 -24.76 9.85 1.92
N GLY A 293 -24.72 11.20 2.13
CA GLY A 293 -24.88 11.79 3.46
C GLY A 293 -23.59 11.92 4.27
N LEU A 294 -23.75 12.25 5.53
CA LEU A 294 -22.68 12.54 6.47
C LEU A 294 -22.39 11.31 7.34
N ASN A 295 -21.18 10.84 7.27
CA ASN A 295 -20.72 9.72 8.09
C ASN A 295 -19.55 10.15 8.97
N GLY A 296 -19.65 9.81 10.26
CA GLY A 296 -18.55 9.86 11.23
C GLY A 296 -17.86 8.50 11.29
N SER A 297 -16.57 8.52 11.49
CA SER A 297 -15.77 7.31 11.65
C SER A 297 -14.69 7.52 12.71
N LYS A 298 -14.55 6.54 13.62
CA LYS A 298 -13.46 6.50 14.59
C LYS A 298 -12.87 5.11 14.60
N MET A 299 -11.56 5.03 14.69
CA MET A 299 -10.84 3.76 14.73
C MET A 299 -9.61 3.88 15.64
N ILE A 300 -9.38 2.83 16.40
CA ILE A 300 -8.09 2.60 17.06
C ILE A 300 -7.69 1.18 16.73
N ALA A 301 -6.45 1.01 16.28
CA ALA A 301 -5.88 -0.30 16.00
C ALA A 301 -4.45 -0.40 16.52
N ALA A 302 -4.12 -1.54 17.09
CA ALA A 302 -2.78 -1.87 17.56
C ALA A 302 -2.33 -3.20 16.96
N ASN A 303 -1.05 -3.26 16.60
CA ASN A 303 -0.42 -4.49 16.15
C ASN A 303 0.90 -4.67 16.90
N TYR A 304 1.15 -5.88 17.37
CA TYR A 304 2.40 -6.24 18.03
C TYR A 304 2.93 -7.55 17.50
N ASN A 305 4.22 -7.55 17.14
CA ASN A 305 4.95 -8.71 16.68
C ASN A 305 6.20 -8.90 17.54
N TYR A 306 6.39 -10.10 18.00
CA TYR A 306 7.60 -10.56 18.67
C TYR A 306 8.11 -11.83 18.01
N GLU A 307 9.39 -11.87 17.68
CA GLU A 307 10.01 -13.04 17.09
C GLU A 307 11.35 -13.36 17.75
N LEU A 308 11.45 -14.54 18.28
CA LEU A 308 12.70 -15.15 18.68
C LEU A 308 13.01 -16.24 17.66
N LYS A 309 14.04 -16.00 16.85
CA LYS A 309 14.41 -16.85 15.71
C LYS A 309 14.41 -18.33 16.08
N ASP A 310 13.75 -19.15 15.27
CA ASP A 310 13.65 -20.60 15.36
C ASP A 310 13.09 -21.16 16.69
N LYS A 311 12.45 -20.31 17.52
CA LYS A 311 11.89 -20.72 18.81
C LYS A 311 10.48 -20.26 19.06
N PHE A 312 10.18 -18.98 18.77
CA PHE A 312 8.91 -18.42 19.17
C PHE A 312 8.54 -17.23 18.29
N LYS A 313 7.28 -17.23 17.80
CA LYS A 313 6.70 -16.10 17.10
C LYS A 313 5.36 -15.77 17.73
N PHE A 314 5.17 -14.50 18.04
CA PHE A 314 3.92 -13.97 18.58
C PHE A 314 3.50 -12.77 17.76
N ASN A 315 2.34 -12.87 17.11
CA ASN A 315 1.74 -11.78 16.37
C ASN A 315 0.34 -11.55 16.92
N THR A 316 -0.01 -10.30 17.17
CA THR A 316 -1.36 -9.94 17.62
C THR A 316 -1.80 -8.64 16.98
N SER A 317 -3.08 -8.56 16.70
CA SER A 317 -3.74 -7.31 16.28
C SER A 317 -5.05 -7.14 17.03
N LEU A 318 -5.33 -5.89 17.43
CA LEU A 318 -6.59 -5.49 18.03
C LEU A 318 -7.08 -4.23 17.30
N ARG A 319 -8.35 -4.22 16.92
CA ARG A 319 -8.97 -3.08 16.25
C ARG A 319 -10.35 -2.81 16.81
N TRP A 320 -10.59 -1.58 17.15
CA TRP A 320 -11.91 -1.02 17.42
C TRP A 320 -12.31 -0.05 16.31
N ASN A 321 -13.54 -0.17 15.83
CA ASN A 321 -14.14 0.79 14.92
C ASN A 321 -15.48 1.24 15.47
N HIS A 322 -15.76 2.51 15.28
CA HIS A 322 -17.06 3.11 15.48
C HIS A 322 -17.42 3.89 14.21
N SER A 323 -18.64 3.69 13.73
CA SER A 323 -19.19 4.54 12.66
C SER A 323 -20.60 4.97 13.01
N ASP A 324 -20.92 6.20 12.68
CA ASP A 324 -22.26 6.76 12.73
C ASP A 324 -22.53 7.49 11.41
N GLY A 325 -23.77 7.39 10.94
CA GLY A 325 -24.18 8.00 9.69
C GLY A 325 -25.63 8.46 9.76
N ASP A 326 -25.90 9.63 9.19
CA ASP A 326 -27.22 10.12 8.88
C ASP A 326 -27.29 10.35 7.38
N ILE A 327 -27.90 9.39 6.70
CA ILE A 327 -28.00 9.36 5.25
C ILE A 327 -29.39 9.82 4.85
N TRP A 328 -29.43 10.91 4.12
CA TRP A 328 -30.63 11.48 3.59
C TRP A 328 -30.59 11.47 2.06
N SER A 329 -31.64 10.94 1.44
CA SER A 329 -31.79 10.94 0.00
C SER A 329 -33.19 11.29 -0.42
N ARG A 330 -33.27 12.09 -1.47
CA ARG A 330 -34.53 12.43 -2.13
C ARG A 330 -34.43 12.07 -3.61
N ARG A 331 -35.45 11.42 -4.12
CA ARG A 331 -35.53 11.01 -5.51
C ARG A 331 -36.88 11.40 -6.09
N SER A 332 -36.85 11.99 -7.28
CA SER A 332 -38.01 12.18 -8.13
C SER A 332 -37.75 11.45 -9.44
N SER A 333 -38.72 10.73 -9.94
CA SER A 333 -38.61 10.00 -11.20
C SER A 333 -39.88 10.03 -12.01
N GLU A 334 -39.72 10.09 -13.31
CA GLU A 334 -40.77 9.96 -14.31
C GLU A 334 -40.46 8.69 -15.12
N ASN A 335 -41.44 7.81 -15.25
CA ASN A 335 -41.39 6.64 -16.10
C ASN A 335 -42.28 6.81 -17.30
N PHE A 336 -41.71 6.80 -18.48
CA PHE A 336 -42.41 6.90 -19.75
C PHE A 336 -42.91 5.52 -20.15
N MET A 337 -44.22 5.36 -20.21
CA MET A 337 -44.89 4.12 -20.65
C MET A 337 -45.77 4.40 -21.87
N GLY A 338 -45.18 4.45 -23.05
CA GLY A 338 -45.93 4.71 -24.30
C GLY A 338 -46.60 6.06 -24.30
N SER A 339 -47.94 6.07 -24.23
CA SER A 339 -48.74 7.31 -24.22
C SER A 339 -49.02 7.86 -22.82
N SER A 340 -48.56 7.23 -21.78
CA SER A 340 -48.76 7.66 -20.38
C SER A 340 -47.42 7.74 -19.63
N SER A 341 -47.30 8.68 -18.71
CA SER A 341 -46.21 8.80 -17.77
C SER A 341 -46.70 8.49 -16.36
N SER A 342 -45.86 7.87 -15.56
CA SER A 342 -46.08 7.75 -14.13
C SER A 342 -44.96 8.46 -13.39
N PHE A 343 -45.30 9.18 -12.33
CA PHE A 343 -44.38 9.96 -11.55
C PHE A 343 -44.25 9.39 -10.16
N SER A 344 -43.07 9.45 -9.59
CA SER A 344 -42.88 9.05 -8.19
C SER A 344 -41.86 9.92 -7.48
N ASN A 345 -42.15 10.23 -6.24
CA ASN A 345 -41.24 10.91 -5.34
C ASN A 345 -40.95 10.01 -4.12
N SER A 346 -39.74 10.03 -3.64
CA SER A 346 -39.37 9.37 -2.42
C SER A 346 -38.37 10.19 -1.60
N LEU A 347 -38.54 10.14 -0.29
CA LEU A 347 -37.63 10.70 0.71
C LEU A 347 -37.26 9.58 1.64
N THR A 348 -35.96 9.34 1.78
CA THR A 348 -35.44 8.30 2.68
C THR A 348 -34.41 8.91 3.60
N GLN A 349 -34.53 8.64 4.89
CA GLN A 349 -33.54 8.96 5.91
C GLN A 349 -33.14 7.69 6.63
N ASN A 350 -31.85 7.41 6.69
CA ASN A 350 -31.31 6.27 7.41
C ASN A 350 -30.24 6.76 8.39
N PHE A 351 -30.54 6.61 9.65
CA PHE A 351 -29.56 6.75 10.71
C PHE A 351 -28.98 5.38 11.05
N SER A 352 -27.67 5.28 11.12
CA SER A 352 -26.98 4.03 11.53
C SER A 352 -25.83 4.34 12.48
N ARG A 353 -25.66 3.48 13.46
CA ARG A 353 -24.52 3.50 14.38
C ARG A 353 -24.00 2.08 14.52
N SER A 354 -22.69 1.92 14.41
CA SER A 354 -22.07 0.62 14.62
C SER A 354 -20.80 0.73 15.46
N ASN A 355 -20.55 -0.29 16.25
CA ASN A 355 -19.32 -0.50 16.99
C ASN A 355 -18.82 -1.90 16.69
N SER A 356 -17.51 -2.05 16.47
CA SER A 356 -16.92 -3.36 16.29
C SER A 356 -15.54 -3.47 16.92
N TRP A 357 -15.28 -4.62 17.53
CA TRP A 357 -13.99 -5.04 18.03
C TRP A 357 -13.54 -6.27 17.26
N ASN A 358 -12.31 -6.28 16.81
CA ASN A 358 -11.70 -7.43 16.16
C ASN A 358 -10.31 -7.65 16.75
N GLY A 359 -10.06 -8.88 17.20
CA GLY A 359 -8.78 -9.29 17.76
C GLY A 359 -8.31 -10.59 17.16
N ASN A 360 -7.03 -10.67 16.80
CA ASN A 360 -6.39 -11.87 16.29
C ASN A 360 -5.07 -12.08 17.01
N ILE A 361 -4.77 -13.33 17.33
CA ILE A 361 -3.48 -13.75 17.86
C ILE A 361 -2.96 -14.90 16.99
N ARG A 362 -1.68 -14.88 16.70
CA ARG A 362 -0.94 -16.01 16.16
C ARG A 362 0.27 -16.26 17.05
N LEU A 363 0.30 -17.40 17.68
CA LEU A 363 1.40 -17.88 18.49
C LEU A 363 1.96 -19.13 17.83
N GLU A 364 3.23 -19.11 17.50
CA GLU A 364 3.97 -20.26 17.00
C GLU A 364 5.13 -20.53 17.93
N TRP A 365 5.17 -21.70 18.50
CA TRP A 365 6.17 -22.13 19.46
C TRP A 365 6.86 -23.40 18.99
N MET A 366 8.18 -23.32 18.89
CA MET A 366 9.06 -24.41 18.49
C MET A 366 9.98 -24.75 19.67
N PRO A 367 9.51 -25.60 20.63
CA PRO A 367 10.30 -25.97 21.80
C PRO A 367 11.57 -26.73 21.43
N ASP A 368 11.54 -27.46 20.35
CA ASP A 368 12.66 -28.21 19.77
C ASP A 368 12.57 -28.19 18.21
N SER A 369 13.59 -28.77 17.56
CA SER A 369 13.67 -28.78 16.08
C SER A 369 12.65 -29.69 15.40
N MET A 370 11.93 -30.51 16.16
CA MET A 370 10.96 -31.48 15.65
C MET A 370 9.52 -31.09 15.95
N THR A 371 9.29 -30.21 16.93
CA THR A 371 7.97 -29.87 17.41
C THR A 371 7.60 -28.44 17.04
N ASN A 372 6.42 -28.26 16.42
CA ASN A 372 5.85 -26.95 16.13
C ASN A 372 4.41 -26.91 16.68
N ILE A 373 4.12 -25.91 17.50
CA ILE A 373 2.82 -25.66 18.08
C ILE A 373 2.32 -24.31 17.57
N LEU A 374 1.23 -24.33 16.81
CA LEU A 374 0.59 -23.16 16.27
C LEU A 374 -0.79 -22.95 16.92
N PHE A 375 -0.98 -21.81 17.56
CA PHE A 375 -2.25 -21.41 18.17
C PHE A 375 -2.73 -20.08 17.57
N ARG A 376 -3.97 -20.07 17.04
CA ARG A 376 -4.54 -18.92 16.30
C ARG A 376 -5.98 -18.63 16.75
N PRO A 377 -6.18 -17.99 17.90
CA PRO A 377 -7.49 -17.49 18.29
C PRO A 377 -7.83 -16.19 17.58
N SER A 378 -9.11 -16.00 17.28
CA SER A 378 -9.69 -14.75 16.82
C SER A 378 -10.99 -14.47 17.53
N ILE A 379 -11.25 -13.20 17.81
CA ILE A 379 -12.47 -12.70 18.41
C ILE A 379 -13.01 -11.55 17.59
N SER A 380 -14.30 -11.54 17.32
CA SER A 380 -15.00 -10.38 16.79
C SER A 380 -16.28 -10.17 17.57
N TRP A 381 -16.52 -8.91 17.90
CA TRP A 381 -17.75 -8.45 18.53
C TRP A 381 -18.22 -7.20 17.83
N SER A 382 -19.49 -7.15 17.43
CA SER A 382 -20.05 -5.97 16.76
C SER A 382 -21.50 -5.75 17.17
N THR A 383 -21.85 -4.49 17.40
CA THR A 383 -23.21 -4.02 17.59
C THR A 383 -23.55 -3.02 16.50
N SER A 384 -24.79 -3.03 16.04
CA SER A 384 -25.30 -2.07 15.06
C SER A 384 -26.74 -1.72 15.36
N ASP A 385 -27.02 -0.42 15.43
CA ASP A 385 -28.33 0.16 15.59
C ASP A 385 -28.68 0.94 14.32
N GLY A 386 -29.92 0.85 13.84
CA GLY A 386 -30.40 1.57 12.68
C GLY A 386 -31.82 2.06 12.87
N LEU A 387 -32.06 3.31 12.42
CA LEU A 387 -33.39 3.88 12.24
C LEU A 387 -33.54 4.23 10.76
N SER A 388 -34.57 3.74 10.11
CA SER A 388 -34.88 4.08 8.73
C SER A 388 -36.29 4.67 8.65
N GLY A 389 -36.39 5.80 7.96
CA GLY A 389 -37.66 6.41 7.57
C GLY A 389 -37.71 6.54 6.06
N SER A 390 -38.78 6.08 5.44
CA SER A 390 -39.00 6.25 4.00
C SER A 390 -40.44 6.70 3.78
N GLN A 391 -40.58 7.81 3.07
CA GLN A 391 -41.83 8.33 2.56
C GLN A 391 -41.79 8.31 1.04
N SER A 392 -42.80 7.74 0.41
CA SER A 392 -42.91 7.70 -1.06
C SER A 392 -44.32 7.92 -1.51
N ALA A 393 -44.48 8.50 -2.67
CA ALA A 393 -45.77 8.68 -3.32
C ALA A 393 -45.62 8.53 -4.84
N SER A 394 -46.66 7.97 -5.46
CA SER A 394 -46.74 7.78 -6.89
C SER A 394 -47.95 8.59 -7.45
N TYR A 395 -47.77 9.15 -8.63
CA TYR A 395 -48.74 10.05 -9.26
C TYR A 395 -49.00 9.66 -10.70
N ASN A 396 -50.22 9.89 -11.18
CA ASN A 396 -50.62 9.71 -12.58
C ASN A 396 -50.45 10.99 -13.44
N LYS A 397 -50.12 12.12 -12.79
CA LYS A 397 -49.82 13.41 -13.40
C LYS A 397 -48.57 13.98 -12.74
N ASP A 398 -47.86 14.86 -13.44
CA ASP A 398 -46.69 15.51 -12.86
C ASP A 398 -47.08 16.35 -11.62
N PRO A 399 -46.63 15.96 -10.42
CA PRO A 399 -47.02 16.61 -9.18
C PRO A 399 -46.60 18.10 -9.13
N TYR A 400 -45.50 18.45 -9.79
CA TYR A 400 -44.99 19.82 -9.82
C TYR A 400 -45.76 20.79 -10.73
N THR A 401 -46.65 20.27 -11.56
CA THR A 401 -47.60 21.08 -12.34
C THR A 401 -48.90 21.42 -11.58
N ILE A 402 -49.14 20.68 -10.49
CA ILE A 402 -50.37 20.77 -9.70
C ILE A 402 -50.16 21.54 -8.40
N THR A 403 -49.08 21.25 -7.70
CA THR A 403 -48.74 21.90 -6.43
C THR A 403 -47.39 22.59 -6.51
N THR A 404 -47.27 23.73 -5.86
CA THR A 404 -46.00 24.45 -5.63
C THR A 404 -45.33 24.01 -4.31
N LYS A 405 -46.06 23.22 -3.52
CA LYS A 405 -45.52 22.65 -2.27
C LYS A 405 -44.70 21.38 -2.52
N ASP A 406 -44.03 20.94 -1.50
CA ASP A 406 -43.37 19.64 -1.58
C ASP A 406 -44.41 18.51 -1.77
N PRO A 407 -44.35 17.74 -2.87
CA PRO A 407 -45.31 16.67 -3.13
C PRO A 407 -45.36 15.57 -2.07
N LEU A 408 -44.36 15.51 -1.18
CA LEU A 408 -44.33 14.57 -0.03
C LEU A 408 -44.73 15.24 1.28
N SER A 409 -44.97 16.55 1.33
CA SER A 409 -45.50 17.21 2.51
C SER A 409 -46.98 16.86 2.71
N GLU A 410 -47.45 16.95 3.93
CA GLU A 410 -48.86 16.70 4.26
C GLU A 410 -49.80 17.58 3.40
N GLU A 411 -49.47 18.87 3.29
CA GLU A 411 -50.23 19.82 2.45
C GLU A 411 -50.15 19.51 0.95
N GLY A 412 -48.97 19.09 0.45
CA GLY A 412 -48.77 18.70 -0.96
C GLY A 412 -49.54 17.43 -1.30
N ILE A 413 -49.54 16.45 -0.41
CA ILE A 413 -50.31 15.22 -0.54
C ILE A 413 -51.79 15.50 -0.61
N GLU A 414 -52.32 16.38 0.27
CA GLU A 414 -53.73 16.78 0.29
C GLU A 414 -54.15 17.51 -1.01
N GLU A 415 -53.32 18.41 -1.54
CA GLU A 415 -53.59 19.09 -2.81
C GLU A 415 -53.58 18.13 -4.01
N LEU A 416 -52.65 17.17 -4.04
CA LEU A 416 -52.54 16.18 -5.09
C LEU A 416 -53.64 15.13 -5.06
N ASP A 417 -54.14 14.78 -3.88
CA ASP A 417 -55.27 13.89 -3.70
C ASP A 417 -56.58 14.57 -4.16
N LYS A 418 -56.79 15.80 -3.77
CA LYS A 418 -57.93 16.62 -4.26
C LYS A 418 -57.97 16.80 -5.77
N ALA A 419 -56.79 16.82 -6.41
CA ALA A 419 -56.63 16.92 -7.86
C ALA A 419 -56.74 15.57 -8.59
N GLU A 420 -57.02 14.49 -7.86
CA GLU A 420 -57.04 13.08 -8.36
C GLU A 420 -55.75 12.69 -9.10
N ALA A 421 -54.63 13.24 -8.62
CA ALA A 421 -53.33 12.98 -9.20
C ALA A 421 -52.56 11.89 -8.46
N MET A 422 -52.94 11.61 -7.21
CA MET A 422 -52.27 10.61 -6.38
C MET A 422 -52.76 9.21 -6.73
N VAL A 423 -51.79 8.29 -6.87
CA VAL A 423 -52.04 6.83 -7.07
C VAL A 423 -51.83 6.08 -5.75
N ASN A 424 -50.73 6.39 -5.05
CA ASN A 424 -50.38 5.73 -3.80
C ASN A 424 -49.45 6.63 -3.00
N SER A 425 -49.57 6.54 -1.67
CA SER A 425 -48.56 7.08 -0.74
C SER A 425 -48.24 6.07 0.33
N GLN A 426 -47.00 6.02 0.73
CA GLN A 426 -46.49 5.09 1.72
C GLN A 426 -45.51 5.77 2.68
N LEU A 427 -45.70 5.52 3.98
CA LEU A 427 -44.74 5.87 5.02
C LEU A 427 -44.28 4.60 5.68
N THR A 428 -42.98 4.39 5.72
CA THR A 428 -42.36 3.21 6.34
C THR A 428 -41.33 3.68 7.35
N ASN A 429 -41.42 3.14 8.56
CA ASN A 429 -40.40 3.32 9.60
C ASN A 429 -39.88 1.96 10.02
N GLY A 430 -38.56 1.86 10.13
CA GLY A 430 -37.89 0.63 10.53
C GLY A 430 -36.86 0.88 11.64
N ILE A 431 -36.77 -0.06 12.55
CA ILE A 431 -35.73 -0.10 13.57
C ILE A 431 -34.98 -1.42 13.39
N THR A 432 -33.66 -1.34 13.32
CA THR A 432 -32.81 -2.50 13.21
C THR A 432 -31.81 -2.51 14.36
N TYR A 433 -31.72 -3.63 15.04
CA TYR A 433 -30.70 -3.90 16.05
C TYR A 433 -30.00 -5.20 15.71
N SER A 434 -28.68 -5.20 15.76
CA SER A 434 -27.87 -6.39 15.51
C SER A 434 -26.71 -6.45 16.51
N ASP A 435 -26.53 -7.63 17.09
CA ASP A 435 -25.41 -7.98 17.95
C ASP A 435 -24.79 -9.28 17.45
N ASN A 436 -23.51 -9.22 17.07
CA ASN A 436 -22.78 -10.35 16.54
C ASN A 436 -21.51 -10.60 17.35
N ASN A 437 -21.42 -11.80 17.89
CA ASN A 437 -20.27 -12.27 18.65
C ASN A 437 -19.69 -13.53 17.99
N ASN A 438 -18.40 -13.52 17.71
CA ASN A 438 -17.74 -14.67 17.10
C ASN A 438 -16.36 -14.90 17.73
N ILE A 439 -16.17 -16.09 18.25
CA ILE A 439 -14.89 -16.55 18.78
C ILE A 439 -14.51 -17.81 18.02
N ARG A 440 -13.31 -17.80 17.44
CA ARG A 440 -12.74 -18.94 16.72
C ARG A 440 -11.35 -19.21 17.27
N GLY A 441 -10.94 -20.47 17.26
CA GLY A 441 -9.59 -20.85 17.64
C GLY A 441 -9.13 -22.05 16.82
N MET A 442 -7.86 -22.05 16.45
CA MET A 442 -7.20 -23.18 15.85
C MET A 442 -5.95 -23.49 16.68
N LEU A 443 -5.84 -24.74 17.11
CA LEU A 443 -4.62 -25.29 17.71
C LEU A 443 -4.10 -26.40 16.82
N GLN A 444 -2.88 -26.29 16.41
CA GLN A 444 -2.20 -27.29 15.61
C GLN A 444 -0.88 -27.67 16.29
N VAL A 445 -0.67 -28.94 16.47
CA VAL A 445 0.56 -29.50 17.03
C VAL A 445 1.14 -30.47 16.03
N ASN A 446 2.37 -30.21 15.60
CA ASN A 446 3.06 -31.04 14.64
C ASN A 446 4.39 -31.50 15.23
N ARG A 447 4.69 -32.75 15.02
CA ARG A 447 5.97 -33.37 15.40
C ARG A 447 6.48 -34.19 14.23
N LYS A 448 7.72 -33.89 13.82
CA LYS A 448 8.42 -34.61 12.75
C LYS A 448 8.97 -35.92 13.29
#